data_ae60d33c5b899b6185b2953497930181
#
_entry.id   ae60d33c5b899b6185b2953497930181
#
_cell.length_a   1.000
_cell.length_b   1.000
_cell.length_c   1.000
_cell.angle_alpha   90.00
_cell.angle_beta   90.00
_cell.angle_gamma   90.00
#
_symmetry.space_group_name_H-M   'P 1'
#
loop_
_entity.id
_entity.type
_entity.pdbx_description
1 polymer ?
#
loop_
_entity_poly.entity_id
_entity_poly.type
_entity_poly.pdbx_seq_one_letter_code
_entity_poly.pdbx_strand_id
1 'polypeptide(L)'
;MLDTNTVNINTTVCNNYARLSPNLLILPIIAIAAVVAFLLLNGALSAEGYAELQRGVFISINSVLSQYPSLQYNITQLGNSMIIMSLIAIFIRYAPNMWSALVAGSIASGILSKISKMILCVPRPIQYFGSDSFNVIGEPIWGYASCPSGHSITVFTVLTILLFAFLPQSRSKRVLWGLLLLSVGTLIVLSRIGVGAHYPLDIIVGAIIGYTSGILGILFDRRFPAVFGWIGKIKYRPILILLLVGTAIAVILKITHNGLIIFYISLI
;
A
#
# COMPACT_ATOMS: atom_id res chain seq x y z
N MET A 1 11.32 28.77 -15.42
CA MET A 1 10.88 29.29 -14.12
C MET A 1 9.98 28.27 -13.46
N LEU A 2 10.30 27.80 -12.25
CA LEU A 2 9.34 27.03 -11.45
C LEU A 2 8.28 28.02 -10.97
N ASP A 3 7.01 27.68 -11.20
CA ASP A 3 5.87 28.44 -10.73
C ASP A 3 5.96 28.60 -9.20
N THR A 4 5.69 29.77 -8.67
CA THR A 4 5.75 30.06 -7.22
C THR A 4 4.94 29.08 -6.38
N ASN A 5 3.84 28.55 -6.94
CA ASN A 5 3.01 27.52 -6.31
C ASN A 5 3.73 26.17 -6.16
N THR A 6 4.55 25.78 -7.14
CA THR A 6 5.34 24.54 -7.10
C THR A 6 6.41 24.56 -6.01
N VAL A 7 7.08 25.70 -5.84
CA VAL A 7 8.06 25.89 -4.78
C VAL A 7 7.41 25.80 -3.41
N ASN A 8 6.21 26.35 -3.25
CA ASN A 8 5.49 26.37 -1.98
C ASN A 8 5.07 24.95 -1.51
N ILE A 9 4.53 24.11 -2.41
CA ILE A 9 4.07 22.76 -2.06
C ILE A 9 5.26 21.89 -1.63
N ASN A 10 6.34 21.85 -2.41
CA ASN A 10 7.49 21.03 -2.06
C ASN A 10 8.18 21.49 -0.77
N THR A 11 8.26 22.80 -0.55
CA THR A 11 8.79 23.37 0.70
C THR A 11 7.95 22.93 1.90
N THR A 12 6.62 22.90 1.77
CA THR A 12 5.72 22.37 2.82
C THR A 12 6.02 20.90 3.11
N VAL A 13 6.19 20.07 2.09
CA VAL A 13 6.55 18.66 2.23
C VAL A 13 7.88 18.50 2.97
N CYS A 14 8.92 19.21 2.55
CA CYS A 14 10.24 19.19 3.20
C CYS A 14 10.15 19.59 4.67
N ASN A 15 9.42 20.67 4.98
CA ASN A 15 9.24 21.15 6.35
C ASN A 15 8.49 20.13 7.24
N ASN A 16 7.48 19.47 6.69
CA ASN A 16 6.75 18.43 7.40
C ASN A 16 7.65 17.21 7.64
N TYR A 17 8.39 16.77 6.64
CA TYR A 17 9.33 15.64 6.75
C TYR A 17 10.45 15.93 7.75
N ALA A 18 10.97 17.15 7.79
CA ALA A 18 12.02 17.56 8.75
C ALA A 18 11.60 17.34 10.21
N ARG A 19 10.31 17.44 10.52
CA ARG A 19 9.74 17.27 11.87
C ARG A 19 9.43 15.82 12.23
N LEU A 20 9.57 14.88 11.28
CA LEU A 20 9.24 13.48 11.52
C LEU A 20 10.26 12.83 12.46
N SER A 21 9.78 12.24 13.55
CA SER A 21 10.61 11.54 14.52
C SER A 21 10.84 10.07 14.12
N PRO A 22 12.08 9.55 14.17
CA PRO A 22 12.36 8.13 14.01
C PRO A 22 11.63 7.24 15.01
N ASN A 23 11.23 7.78 16.17
CA ASN A 23 10.49 7.05 17.20
C ASN A 23 9.13 6.53 16.71
N LEU A 24 8.63 7.05 15.59
CA LEU A 24 7.43 6.50 14.93
C LEU A 24 7.60 5.05 14.49
N LEU A 25 8.83 4.55 14.35
CA LEU A 25 9.12 3.15 14.10
C LEU A 25 8.89 2.23 15.32
N ILE A 26 8.70 2.77 16.51
CA ILE A 26 8.33 1.99 17.71
C ILE A 26 6.93 1.41 17.56
N LEU A 27 6.00 2.17 16.98
CA LEU A 27 4.61 1.73 16.78
C LEU A 27 4.49 0.42 15.99
N PRO A 28 5.10 0.28 14.79
CA PRO A 28 5.02 -0.96 14.04
C PRO A 28 5.74 -2.13 14.74
N ILE A 29 6.80 -1.88 15.51
CA ILE A 29 7.47 -2.93 16.30
C ILE A 29 6.50 -3.49 17.35
N ILE A 30 5.82 -2.61 18.08
CA ILE A 30 4.79 -3.02 19.07
C ILE A 30 3.65 -3.76 18.37
N ALA A 31 3.18 -3.26 17.21
CA ALA A 31 2.09 -3.88 16.47
C ALA A 31 2.45 -5.29 15.97
N ILE A 32 3.65 -5.49 15.44
CA ILE A 32 4.13 -6.84 15.04
C ILE A 32 4.27 -7.73 16.28
N ALA A 33 4.83 -7.23 17.38
CA ALA A 33 4.93 -8.00 18.61
C ALA A 33 3.55 -8.45 19.13
N ALA A 34 2.54 -7.58 19.04
CA ALA A 34 1.16 -7.92 19.38
C ALA A 34 0.56 -9.00 18.48
N VAL A 35 0.81 -8.95 17.15
CA VAL A 35 0.38 -10.00 16.22
C VAL A 35 1.06 -11.33 16.55
N VAL A 36 2.37 -11.33 16.79
CA VAL A 36 3.12 -12.54 17.16
C VAL A 36 2.61 -13.11 18.49
N ALA A 37 2.40 -12.26 19.50
CA ALA A 37 1.85 -12.69 20.79
C ALA A 37 0.44 -13.29 20.62
N PHE A 38 -0.42 -12.67 19.81
CA PHE A 38 -1.75 -13.21 19.50
C PHE A 38 -1.67 -14.61 18.86
N LEU A 39 -0.78 -14.81 17.89
CA LEU A 39 -0.58 -16.11 17.25
C LEU A 39 -0.02 -17.17 18.22
N LEU A 40 0.93 -16.77 19.07
CA LEU A 40 1.49 -17.65 20.13
C LEU A 40 0.43 -18.11 21.12
N LEU A 41 -0.38 -17.19 21.64
CA LEU A 41 -1.44 -17.49 22.60
C LEU A 41 -2.53 -18.42 22.05
N ASN A 42 -2.71 -18.43 20.72
CA ASN A 42 -3.67 -19.30 20.04
C ASN A 42 -3.02 -20.56 19.40
N GLY A 43 -1.72 -20.82 19.64
CA GLY A 43 -1.03 -21.97 19.06
C GLY A 43 -0.95 -21.94 17.52
N ALA A 44 -1.03 -20.77 16.91
CA ALA A 44 -1.22 -20.60 15.46
C ALA A 44 0.03 -20.05 14.74
N LEU A 45 1.22 -20.46 15.18
CA LEU A 45 2.50 -20.07 14.53
C LEU A 45 2.82 -20.89 13.29
N SER A 46 2.24 -22.09 13.13
CA SER A 46 2.39 -22.83 11.88
C SER A 46 1.59 -22.18 10.75
N ALA A 47 1.96 -22.42 9.50
CA ALA A 47 1.25 -21.86 8.34
C ALA A 47 -0.21 -22.32 8.26
N GLU A 48 -0.48 -23.57 8.63
CA GLU A 48 -1.82 -24.15 8.72
C GLU A 48 -2.60 -23.55 9.90
N GLY A 49 -1.99 -23.49 11.09
CA GLY A 49 -2.60 -22.89 12.27
C GLY A 49 -2.95 -21.43 12.07
N TYR A 50 -2.08 -20.68 11.37
CA TYR A 50 -2.33 -19.31 10.97
C TYR A 50 -3.57 -19.18 10.06
N ALA A 51 -3.73 -20.05 9.06
CA ALA A 51 -4.87 -20.04 8.16
C ALA A 51 -6.16 -20.44 8.89
N GLU A 52 -6.12 -21.52 9.68
CA GLU A 52 -7.29 -22.06 10.38
C GLU A 52 -7.83 -21.13 11.45
N LEU A 53 -6.94 -20.46 12.22
CA LEU A 53 -7.34 -19.46 13.20
C LEU A 53 -8.22 -18.35 12.61
N GLN A 54 -8.01 -18.04 11.35
CA GLN A 54 -8.68 -16.93 10.66
C GLN A 54 -9.89 -17.37 9.83
N ARG A 55 -10.15 -18.68 9.70
CA ARG A 55 -11.18 -19.25 8.83
C ARG A 55 -12.55 -18.59 9.02
N GLY A 56 -13.05 -18.57 10.26
CA GLY A 56 -14.38 -18.04 10.55
C GLY A 56 -14.52 -16.56 10.21
N VAL A 57 -13.57 -15.75 10.64
CA VAL A 57 -13.55 -14.29 10.37
C VAL A 57 -13.37 -14.02 8.87
N PHE A 58 -12.49 -14.77 8.19
CA PHE A 58 -12.28 -14.65 6.76
C PHE A 58 -13.56 -14.93 5.97
N ILE A 59 -14.22 -16.08 6.22
CA ILE A 59 -15.44 -16.47 5.51
C ILE A 59 -16.57 -15.46 5.80
N SER A 60 -16.74 -15.02 7.04
CA SER A 60 -17.76 -14.03 7.42
C SER A 60 -17.58 -12.70 6.68
N ILE A 61 -16.36 -12.15 6.64
CA ILE A 61 -16.09 -10.90 5.92
C ILE A 61 -16.22 -11.10 4.40
N ASN A 62 -15.68 -12.20 3.87
CA ASN A 62 -15.77 -12.51 2.45
C ASN A 62 -17.23 -12.63 1.99
N SER A 63 -18.07 -13.37 2.72
CA SER A 63 -19.50 -13.57 2.37
C SER A 63 -20.29 -12.27 2.30
N VAL A 64 -19.97 -11.29 3.14
CA VAL A 64 -20.61 -9.96 3.11
C VAL A 64 -20.08 -9.11 1.97
N LEU A 65 -18.76 -8.99 1.83
CA LEU A 65 -18.15 -8.11 0.86
C LEU A 65 -18.33 -8.62 -0.59
N SER A 66 -18.31 -9.93 -0.80
CA SER A 66 -18.47 -10.53 -2.12
C SER A 66 -19.87 -10.41 -2.73
N GLN A 67 -20.85 -9.94 -1.96
CA GLN A 67 -22.18 -9.59 -2.50
C GLN A 67 -22.11 -8.44 -3.51
N TYR A 68 -21.03 -7.66 -3.48
CA TYR A 68 -20.78 -6.54 -4.39
C TYR A 68 -19.53 -6.78 -5.25
N PRO A 69 -19.53 -7.78 -6.15
CA PRO A 69 -18.31 -8.26 -6.82
C PRO A 69 -17.62 -7.18 -7.66
N SER A 70 -18.38 -6.42 -8.44
CA SER A 70 -17.82 -5.33 -9.27
C SER A 70 -17.19 -4.23 -8.41
N LEU A 71 -17.80 -3.88 -7.27
CA LEU A 71 -17.25 -2.90 -6.34
C LEU A 71 -15.94 -3.38 -5.74
N GLN A 72 -15.91 -4.62 -5.22
CA GLN A 72 -14.70 -5.20 -4.62
C GLN A 72 -13.57 -5.30 -5.63
N TYR A 73 -13.88 -5.70 -6.86
CA TYR A 73 -12.87 -5.86 -7.91
C TYR A 73 -12.30 -4.51 -8.39
N ASN A 74 -13.11 -3.45 -8.43
CA ASN A 74 -12.62 -2.09 -8.72
C ASN A 74 -11.79 -1.53 -7.57
N ILE A 75 -12.27 -1.61 -6.32
CA ILE A 75 -11.57 -1.08 -5.15
C ILE A 75 -10.21 -1.77 -4.97
N THR A 76 -10.14 -3.09 -5.16
CA THR A 76 -8.88 -3.83 -4.99
C THR A 76 -7.79 -3.35 -5.94
N GLN A 77 -8.14 -2.86 -7.14
CA GLN A 77 -7.16 -2.34 -8.10
C GLN A 77 -6.45 -1.08 -7.59
N LEU A 78 -7.06 -0.29 -6.70
CA LEU A 78 -6.39 0.85 -6.06
C LEU A 78 -5.18 0.43 -5.21
N GLY A 79 -5.11 -0.83 -4.77
CA GLY A 79 -3.93 -1.40 -4.12
C GLY A 79 -2.83 -1.86 -5.07
N ASN A 80 -3.06 -1.83 -6.37
CA ASN A 80 -2.05 -2.13 -7.37
C ASN A 80 -1.07 -0.97 -7.49
N SER A 81 0.23 -1.26 -7.39
CA SER A 81 1.28 -0.23 -7.42
C SER A 81 1.28 0.62 -8.69
N MET A 82 0.98 0.03 -9.85
CA MET A 82 0.92 0.78 -11.12
C MET A 82 -0.21 1.80 -11.10
N ILE A 83 -1.38 1.43 -10.59
CA ILE A 83 -2.56 2.28 -10.56
C ILE A 83 -2.39 3.39 -9.53
N ILE A 84 -2.04 3.07 -8.29
CA ILE A 84 -1.90 4.07 -7.23
C ILE A 84 -0.77 5.07 -7.55
N MET A 85 0.34 4.61 -8.16
CA MET A 85 1.44 5.50 -8.57
C MET A 85 1.04 6.40 -9.74
N SER A 86 0.24 5.94 -10.70
CA SER A 86 -0.27 6.79 -11.78
C SER A 86 -1.23 7.86 -11.26
N LEU A 87 -2.12 7.52 -10.32
CA LEU A 87 -3.05 8.49 -9.71
C LEU A 87 -2.34 9.64 -8.98
N ILE A 88 -1.17 9.37 -8.39
CA ILE A 88 -0.40 10.41 -7.67
C ILE A 88 0.76 10.99 -8.51
N ALA A 89 0.85 10.63 -9.80
CA ALA A 89 1.95 11.03 -10.67
C ALA A 89 2.09 12.55 -10.83
N ILE A 90 0.97 13.28 -10.77
CA ILE A 90 0.97 14.75 -10.84
C ILE A 90 1.88 15.38 -9.78
N PHE A 91 2.03 14.77 -8.62
CA PHE A 91 2.90 15.27 -7.55
C PHE A 91 4.40 15.18 -7.88
N ILE A 92 4.82 14.47 -8.94
CA ILE A 92 6.23 14.52 -9.40
C ILE A 92 6.66 15.96 -9.69
N ARG A 93 5.74 16.76 -10.27
CA ARG A 93 6.03 18.16 -10.58
C ARG A 93 5.98 19.07 -9.35
N TYR A 94 5.02 18.83 -8.47
CA TYR A 94 4.69 19.76 -7.37
C TYR A 94 5.37 19.39 -6.06
N ALA A 95 5.68 18.10 -5.83
CA ALA A 95 6.28 17.61 -4.61
C ALA A 95 7.35 16.53 -4.89
N PRO A 96 8.46 16.87 -5.56
CA PRO A 96 9.51 15.91 -5.92
C PRO A 96 10.11 15.18 -4.71
N ASN A 97 10.24 15.81 -3.53
CA ASN A 97 10.70 15.13 -2.32
C ASN A 97 9.71 14.06 -1.82
N MET A 98 8.40 14.25 -2.03
CA MET A 98 7.43 13.19 -1.76
C MET A 98 7.68 11.97 -2.66
N TRP A 99 7.98 12.20 -3.95
CA TRP A 99 8.32 11.13 -4.88
C TRP A 99 9.65 10.45 -4.55
N SER A 100 10.66 11.19 -4.10
CA SER A 100 11.90 10.61 -3.60
C SER A 100 11.64 9.66 -2.42
N ALA A 101 10.81 10.08 -1.47
CA ALA A 101 10.39 9.25 -0.36
C ALA A 101 9.57 8.03 -0.81
N LEU A 102 8.69 8.19 -1.81
CA LEU A 102 7.90 7.09 -2.40
C LEU A 102 8.80 6.04 -3.06
N VAL A 103 9.80 6.44 -3.82
CA VAL A 103 10.75 5.50 -4.45
C VAL A 103 11.53 4.74 -3.38
N ALA A 104 12.09 5.45 -2.38
CA ALA A 104 12.81 4.82 -1.28
C ALA A 104 11.92 3.88 -0.46
N GLY A 105 10.70 4.32 -0.12
CA GLY A 105 9.71 3.52 0.59
C GLY A 105 9.26 2.29 -0.20
N SER A 106 9.11 2.41 -1.53
CA SER A 106 8.77 1.29 -2.41
C SER A 106 9.87 0.23 -2.46
N ILE A 107 11.14 0.65 -2.48
CA ILE A 107 12.27 -0.28 -2.39
C ILE A 107 12.25 -1.01 -1.04
N ALA A 108 12.10 -0.27 0.06
CA ALA A 108 12.01 -0.86 1.40
C ALA A 108 10.83 -1.84 1.50
N SER A 109 9.66 -1.47 0.97
CA SER A 109 8.47 -2.31 0.97
C SER A 109 8.65 -3.60 0.17
N GLY A 110 9.28 -3.53 -0.98
CA GLY A 110 9.61 -4.70 -1.81
C GLY A 110 10.53 -5.68 -1.10
N ILE A 111 11.58 -5.17 -0.45
CA ILE A 111 12.53 -5.99 0.32
C ILE A 111 11.82 -6.66 1.52
N LEU A 112 11.11 -5.87 2.34
CA LEU A 112 10.41 -6.39 3.51
C LEU A 112 9.33 -7.40 3.12
N SER A 113 8.56 -7.12 2.06
CA SER A 113 7.54 -8.04 1.53
C SER A 113 8.15 -9.37 1.09
N LYS A 114 9.24 -9.32 0.31
CA LYS A 114 9.91 -10.53 -0.21
C LYS A 114 10.46 -11.39 0.93
N ILE A 115 11.18 -10.78 1.86
CA ILE A 115 11.77 -11.49 3.02
C ILE A 115 10.64 -12.14 3.85
N SER A 116 9.60 -11.37 4.20
CA SER A 116 8.49 -11.90 5.01
C SER A 116 7.79 -13.08 4.33
N LYS A 117 7.52 -13.01 3.03
CA LYS A 117 6.88 -14.09 2.28
C LYS A 117 7.73 -15.35 2.21
N MET A 118 9.04 -15.20 2.08
CA MET A 118 9.99 -16.35 2.06
C MET A 118 10.07 -17.05 3.41
N ILE A 119 9.93 -16.30 4.52
CA ILE A 119 10.00 -16.86 5.88
C ILE A 119 8.66 -17.48 6.28
N LEU A 120 7.54 -16.79 6.03
CA LEU A 120 6.24 -17.17 6.55
C LEU A 120 5.57 -18.28 5.75
N CYS A 121 5.78 -18.36 4.45
CA CYS A 121 5.25 -19.40 3.53
C CYS A 121 3.77 -19.74 3.77
N VAL A 122 2.92 -18.75 4.09
CA VAL A 122 1.50 -18.96 4.39
C VAL A 122 0.74 -19.31 3.11
N PRO A 123 -0.06 -20.40 3.09
CA PRO A 123 -0.90 -20.74 1.94
C PRO A 123 -1.97 -19.69 1.72
N ARG A 124 -2.30 -19.41 0.45
CA ARG A 124 -3.43 -18.54 0.09
C ARG A 124 -4.75 -19.15 0.53
N PRO A 125 -5.83 -18.36 0.76
CA PRO A 125 -7.13 -18.90 1.14
C PRO A 125 -7.61 -20.03 0.21
N ILE A 126 -7.53 -19.84 -1.10
CA ILE A 126 -7.93 -20.86 -2.08
C ILE A 126 -7.03 -22.09 -2.05
N GLN A 127 -5.74 -21.93 -1.75
CA GLN A 127 -4.79 -23.04 -1.63
C GLN A 127 -5.07 -23.92 -0.41
N TYR A 128 -5.59 -23.32 0.66
CA TYR A 128 -5.81 -24.03 1.93
C TYR A 128 -7.25 -24.53 2.09
N PHE A 129 -8.26 -23.69 1.77
CA PHE A 129 -9.66 -24.03 1.97
C PHE A 129 -10.33 -24.64 0.75
N GLY A 130 -9.76 -24.52 -0.46
CA GLY A 130 -10.40 -24.89 -1.72
C GLY A 130 -11.36 -23.82 -2.24
N SER A 131 -11.75 -23.95 -3.52
CA SER A 131 -12.59 -22.97 -4.23
C SER A 131 -14.05 -22.93 -3.76
N ASP A 132 -14.54 -24.01 -3.16
CA ASP A 132 -15.96 -24.16 -2.83
C ASP A 132 -16.32 -23.64 -1.43
N SER A 133 -15.31 -23.22 -0.66
CA SER A 133 -15.48 -22.82 0.74
C SER A 133 -15.84 -21.34 0.91
N PHE A 134 -15.61 -20.49 -0.09
CA PHE A 134 -15.82 -19.05 -0.05
C PHE A 134 -15.89 -18.45 -1.47
N ASN A 135 -16.30 -17.19 -1.58
CA ASN A 135 -16.43 -16.53 -2.88
C ASN A 135 -15.08 -15.99 -3.38
N VAL A 136 -14.71 -16.33 -4.61
CA VAL A 136 -13.54 -15.79 -5.31
C VAL A 136 -14.00 -14.83 -6.41
N ILE A 137 -13.49 -13.61 -6.40
CA ILE A 137 -13.81 -12.57 -7.40
C ILE A 137 -12.55 -12.29 -8.23
N GLY A 138 -12.69 -12.42 -9.56
CA GLY A 138 -11.57 -12.33 -10.50
C GLY A 138 -10.77 -13.63 -10.59
N GLU A 139 -9.52 -13.53 -11.01
CA GLU A 139 -8.65 -14.70 -11.14
C GLU A 139 -8.23 -15.26 -9.78
N PRO A 140 -8.36 -16.59 -9.55
CA PRO A 140 -7.92 -17.21 -8.32
C PRO A 140 -6.39 -17.14 -8.18
N ILE A 141 -5.92 -16.77 -6.99
CA ILE A 141 -4.49 -16.62 -6.71
C ILE A 141 -4.04 -17.78 -5.82
N TRP A 142 -3.39 -18.76 -6.40
CA TRP A 142 -2.84 -19.93 -5.72
C TRP A 142 -1.46 -19.69 -5.11
N GLY A 143 -1.00 -20.59 -4.23
CA GLY A 143 0.36 -20.66 -3.72
C GLY A 143 0.53 -20.30 -2.25
N TYR A 144 1.79 -20.19 -1.80
CA TYR A 144 2.22 -20.07 -0.40
C TYR A 144 2.84 -18.71 -0.07
N ALA A 145 2.33 -17.66 -0.66
CA ALA A 145 2.81 -16.28 -0.46
C ALA A 145 1.68 -15.33 -0.03
N SER A 146 0.79 -15.80 0.89
CA SER A 146 -0.35 -15.02 1.36
C SER A 146 0.09 -13.87 2.26
N CYS A 147 0.82 -14.15 3.33
CA CYS A 147 1.25 -13.15 4.30
C CYS A 147 2.67 -12.63 3.98
N PRO A 148 2.86 -11.32 3.97
CA PRO A 148 1.89 -10.22 4.04
C PRO A 148 1.23 -9.89 2.69
N SER A 149 0.08 -9.18 2.73
CA SER A 149 -0.60 -8.70 1.53
C SER A 149 0.19 -7.60 0.83
N GLY A 150 0.63 -7.83 -0.42
CA GLY A 150 1.37 -6.85 -1.21
C GLY A 150 0.57 -5.57 -1.50
N HIS A 151 -0.74 -5.68 -1.78
CA HIS A 151 -1.65 -4.54 -1.96
C HIS A 151 -1.71 -3.67 -0.70
N SER A 152 -1.82 -4.30 0.49
CA SER A 152 -1.85 -3.57 1.76
C SER A 152 -0.53 -2.84 2.01
N ILE A 153 0.61 -3.47 1.72
CA ILE A 153 1.92 -2.83 1.82
C ILE A 153 1.98 -1.60 0.91
N THR A 154 1.60 -1.72 -0.35
CA THR A 154 1.62 -0.61 -1.32
C THR A 154 0.74 0.54 -0.85
N VAL A 155 -0.53 0.26 -0.50
CA VAL A 155 -1.49 1.27 -0.05
C VAL A 155 -0.95 2.02 1.17
N PHE A 156 -0.54 1.30 2.21
CA PHE A 156 -0.09 1.96 3.44
C PHE A 156 1.28 2.63 3.31
N THR A 157 2.15 2.18 2.40
CA THR A 157 3.38 2.94 2.06
C THR A 157 3.02 4.30 1.48
N VAL A 158 2.14 4.32 0.47
CA VAL A 158 1.71 5.57 -0.18
C VAL A 158 0.96 6.47 0.81
N LEU A 159 -0.03 5.93 1.52
CA LEU A 159 -0.84 6.72 2.46
C LEU A 159 -0.01 7.28 3.63
N THR A 160 0.99 6.55 4.12
CA THR A 160 1.91 7.05 5.15
C THR A 160 2.73 8.23 4.64
N ILE A 161 3.25 8.13 3.43
CA ILE A 161 4.03 9.22 2.81
C ILE A 161 3.14 10.44 2.57
N LEU A 162 1.90 10.26 2.07
CA LEU A 162 0.91 11.33 1.90
C LEU A 162 0.51 11.95 3.25
N LEU A 163 0.33 11.13 4.29
CA LEU A 163 -0.02 11.59 5.62
C LEU A 163 0.99 12.64 6.12
N PHE A 164 2.27 12.33 6.04
CA PHE A 164 3.32 13.21 6.52
C PHE A 164 3.69 14.31 5.53
N ALA A 165 3.57 14.09 4.22
CA ALA A 165 3.79 15.13 3.21
C ALA A 165 2.84 16.33 3.41
N PHE A 166 1.57 16.03 3.64
CA PHE A 166 0.49 17.04 3.74
C PHE A 166 -0.08 17.16 5.16
N LEU A 167 0.75 16.91 6.18
CA LEU A 167 0.31 16.96 7.58
C LEU A 167 -0.14 18.38 7.95
N PRO A 168 -1.40 18.60 8.33
CA PRO A 168 -1.91 19.92 8.71
C PRO A 168 -1.25 20.47 9.99
N GLN A 169 -1.20 21.79 10.16
CA GLN A 169 -0.64 22.42 11.36
C GLN A 169 -1.58 22.27 12.57
N SER A 170 -2.88 22.40 12.37
CA SER A 170 -3.89 22.26 13.44
C SER A 170 -4.05 20.81 13.89
N ARG A 171 -4.11 20.59 15.21
CA ARG A 171 -4.27 19.26 15.82
C ARG A 171 -5.56 18.55 15.33
N SER A 172 -6.68 19.26 15.33
CA SER A 172 -7.97 18.68 14.88
C SER A 172 -7.92 18.27 13.41
N LYS A 173 -7.31 19.11 12.55
CA LYS A 173 -7.14 18.77 11.13
C LYS A 173 -6.18 17.61 10.92
N ARG A 174 -5.14 17.43 11.77
CA ARG A 174 -4.26 16.24 11.72
C ARG A 174 -5.00 14.96 12.00
N VAL A 175 -5.83 14.97 13.05
CA VAL A 175 -6.67 13.81 13.41
C VAL A 175 -7.61 13.47 12.26
N LEU A 176 -8.34 14.48 11.74
CA LEU A 176 -9.25 14.29 10.62
C LEU A 176 -8.54 13.74 9.37
N TRP A 177 -7.38 14.30 9.04
CA TRP A 177 -6.54 13.85 7.92
C TRP A 177 -6.07 12.41 8.09
N GLY A 178 -5.60 12.06 9.30
CA GLY A 178 -5.20 10.69 9.64
C GLY A 178 -6.36 9.70 9.55
N LEU A 179 -7.53 10.04 10.09
CA LEU A 179 -8.73 9.21 10.03
C LEU A 179 -9.22 9.03 8.58
N LEU A 180 -9.19 10.08 7.77
CA LEU A 180 -9.55 9.99 6.35
C LEU A 180 -8.66 9.00 5.61
N LEU A 181 -7.34 9.13 5.73
CA LEU A 181 -6.40 8.24 5.06
C LEU A 181 -6.48 6.80 5.59
N LEU A 182 -6.66 6.63 6.90
CA LEU A 182 -6.87 5.32 7.50
C LEU A 182 -8.14 4.66 6.97
N SER A 183 -9.24 5.39 6.87
CA SER A 183 -10.52 4.89 6.35
C SER A 183 -10.38 4.47 4.88
N VAL A 184 -9.77 5.32 4.05
CA VAL A 184 -9.50 5.00 2.63
C VAL A 184 -8.62 3.75 2.52
N GLY A 185 -7.52 3.69 3.29
CA GLY A 185 -6.63 2.53 3.31
C GLY A 185 -7.36 1.26 3.72
N THR A 186 -8.15 1.32 4.79
CA THR A 186 -8.92 0.18 5.30
C THR A 186 -9.91 -0.34 4.26
N LEU A 187 -10.65 0.54 3.59
CA LEU A 187 -11.59 0.14 2.53
C LEU A 187 -10.87 -0.58 1.39
N ILE A 188 -9.72 -0.06 0.95
CA ILE A 188 -8.95 -0.69 -0.13
C ILE A 188 -8.44 -2.06 0.29
N VAL A 189 -7.87 -2.20 1.51
CA VAL A 189 -7.28 -3.48 1.90
C VAL A 189 -8.33 -4.53 2.30
N LEU A 190 -9.49 -4.14 2.82
CA LEU A 190 -10.60 -5.04 3.08
C LEU A 190 -11.13 -5.69 1.80
N SER A 191 -11.05 -5.01 0.66
CA SER A 191 -11.40 -5.61 -0.63
C SER A 191 -10.58 -6.85 -0.96
N ARG A 192 -9.35 -7.00 -0.36
CA ARG A 192 -8.53 -8.21 -0.55
C ARG A 192 -9.16 -9.45 0.10
N ILE A 193 -9.92 -9.27 1.18
CA ILE A 193 -10.74 -10.32 1.79
C ILE A 193 -11.98 -10.53 0.91
N GLY A 194 -12.61 -9.43 0.47
CA GLY A 194 -13.81 -9.48 -0.39
C GLY A 194 -13.59 -10.26 -1.68
N VAL A 195 -12.42 -10.12 -2.32
CA VAL A 195 -12.08 -10.91 -3.53
C VAL A 195 -11.52 -12.31 -3.22
N GLY A 196 -11.38 -12.69 -1.94
CA GLY A 196 -10.90 -14.01 -1.54
C GLY A 196 -9.39 -14.23 -1.64
N ALA A 197 -8.59 -13.16 -1.74
CA ALA A 197 -7.16 -13.25 -2.01
C ALA A 197 -6.26 -13.35 -0.78
N HIS A 198 -6.73 -12.87 0.39
CA HIS A 198 -5.93 -12.73 1.61
C HIS A 198 -6.75 -12.92 2.88
N TYR A 199 -6.11 -13.41 3.94
CA TYR A 199 -6.66 -13.45 5.30
C TYR A 199 -6.64 -12.08 5.98
N PRO A 200 -7.45 -11.86 7.06
CA PRO A 200 -7.44 -10.61 7.83
C PRO A 200 -6.06 -10.20 8.36
N LEU A 201 -5.28 -11.12 8.91
CA LEU A 201 -3.94 -10.81 9.41
C LEU A 201 -2.94 -10.47 8.30
N ASP A 202 -3.11 -10.99 7.07
CA ASP A 202 -2.26 -10.63 5.93
C ASP A 202 -2.35 -9.15 5.62
N ILE A 203 -3.55 -8.57 5.68
CA ILE A 203 -3.77 -7.15 5.41
C ILE A 203 -3.28 -6.28 6.56
N ILE A 204 -3.41 -6.73 7.81
CA ILE A 204 -2.89 -6.04 9.00
C ILE A 204 -1.37 -6.00 8.98
N VAL A 205 -0.70 -7.15 8.79
CA VAL A 205 0.76 -7.22 8.69
C VAL A 205 1.26 -6.41 7.49
N GLY A 206 0.54 -6.49 6.37
CA GLY A 206 0.82 -5.67 5.19
C GLY A 206 0.73 -4.17 5.48
N ALA A 207 -0.27 -3.73 6.23
CA ALA A 207 -0.42 -2.32 6.63
C ALA A 207 0.71 -1.85 7.55
N ILE A 208 1.12 -2.69 8.51
CA ILE A 208 2.25 -2.40 9.41
C ILE A 208 3.56 -2.26 8.61
N ILE A 209 3.83 -3.18 7.69
CA ILE A 209 5.02 -3.13 6.82
C ILE A 209 4.94 -1.90 5.91
N GLY A 210 3.78 -1.58 5.35
CA GLY A 210 3.58 -0.40 4.52
C GLY A 210 3.84 0.90 5.28
N TYR A 211 3.31 1.03 6.50
CA TYR A 211 3.59 2.15 7.38
C TYR A 211 5.09 2.28 7.67
N THR A 212 5.74 1.17 8.03
CA THR A 212 7.18 1.12 8.28
C THR A 212 7.96 1.60 7.06
N SER A 213 7.63 1.07 5.88
CA SER A 213 8.28 1.42 4.61
C SER A 213 8.10 2.90 4.26
N GLY A 214 6.92 3.46 4.51
CA GLY A 214 6.67 4.89 4.31
C GLY A 214 7.55 5.76 5.21
N ILE A 215 7.66 5.43 6.50
CA ILE A 215 8.55 6.13 7.44
C ILE A 215 10.02 6.00 7.01
N LEU A 216 10.46 4.79 6.67
CA LEU A 216 11.83 4.56 6.19
C LEU A 216 12.13 5.35 4.92
N GLY A 217 11.17 5.43 3.98
CA GLY A 217 11.30 6.22 2.77
C GLY A 217 11.52 7.70 3.04
N ILE A 218 10.75 8.28 3.96
CA ILE A 218 10.90 9.69 4.37
C ILE A 218 12.23 9.91 5.08
N LEU A 219 12.62 9.04 6.00
CA LEU A 219 13.89 9.15 6.71
C LEU A 219 15.09 9.01 5.77
N PHE A 220 14.99 8.13 4.76
CA PHE A 220 16.01 7.94 3.74
C PHE A 220 16.16 9.21 2.88
N ASP A 221 15.07 9.77 2.37
CA ASP A 221 15.09 11.01 1.58
C ASP A 221 15.74 12.16 2.37
N ARG A 222 15.40 12.29 3.66
CA ARG A 222 16.01 13.28 4.53
C ARG A 222 17.51 13.10 4.74
N ARG A 223 17.96 11.86 4.89
CA ARG A 223 19.37 11.54 5.19
C ARG A 223 20.25 11.54 3.95
N PHE A 224 19.67 11.17 2.82
CA PHE A 224 20.38 10.99 1.55
C PHE A 224 19.67 11.69 0.38
N PRO A 225 19.43 13.02 0.45
CA PRO A 225 18.61 13.73 -0.55
C PRO A 225 19.20 13.69 -1.95
N ALA A 226 20.51 13.46 -2.09
CA ALA A 226 21.19 13.39 -3.38
C ALA A 226 20.82 12.13 -4.18
N VAL A 227 20.46 11.00 -3.53
CA VAL A 227 20.22 9.72 -4.18
C VAL A 227 19.03 9.80 -5.14
N PHE A 228 17.91 10.37 -4.71
CA PHE A 228 16.71 10.54 -5.53
C PHE A 228 16.43 12.00 -5.92
N GLY A 229 17.30 12.95 -5.54
CA GLY A 229 17.14 14.38 -5.84
C GLY A 229 17.11 14.70 -7.34
N TRP A 230 17.48 13.74 -8.20
CA TRP A 230 17.34 13.87 -9.65
C TRP A 230 15.87 13.92 -10.11
N ILE A 231 14.94 13.37 -9.34
CA ILE A 231 13.49 13.35 -9.65
C ILE A 231 12.96 14.78 -9.83
N GLY A 232 13.43 15.75 -9.01
CA GLY A 232 13.05 17.16 -9.13
C GLY A 232 13.71 17.93 -10.26
N LYS A 233 14.74 17.38 -10.94
CA LYS A 233 15.52 18.09 -11.95
C LYS A 233 14.86 18.02 -13.32
N ILE A 234 14.71 19.17 -13.97
CA ILE A 234 14.10 19.30 -15.32
C ILE A 234 14.76 18.38 -16.34
N LYS A 235 16.09 18.20 -16.24
CA LYS A 235 16.88 17.34 -17.13
C LYS A 235 16.34 15.89 -17.23
N TYR A 236 15.77 15.35 -16.16
CA TYR A 236 15.30 13.96 -16.07
C TYR A 236 13.79 13.81 -16.31
N ARG A 237 13.06 14.91 -16.56
CA ARG A 237 11.62 14.86 -16.90
C ARG A 237 11.28 13.92 -18.06
N PRO A 238 12.06 13.84 -19.15
CA PRO A 238 11.76 12.88 -20.22
C PRO A 238 11.71 11.43 -19.73
N ILE A 239 12.61 11.03 -18.82
CA ILE A 239 12.61 9.67 -18.24
C ILE A 239 11.35 9.43 -17.43
N LEU A 240 10.93 10.40 -16.60
CA LEU A 240 9.71 10.32 -15.82
C LEU A 240 8.46 10.24 -16.72
N ILE A 241 8.45 11.01 -17.82
CA ILE A 241 7.37 10.96 -18.81
C ILE A 241 7.33 9.56 -19.48
N LEU A 242 8.47 8.99 -19.86
CA LEU A 242 8.53 7.64 -20.42
C LEU A 242 8.00 6.57 -19.45
N LEU A 243 8.33 6.68 -18.16
CA LEU A 243 7.81 5.78 -17.12
C LEU A 243 6.28 5.93 -16.98
N LEU A 244 5.76 7.16 -17.00
CA LEU A 244 4.33 7.41 -16.96
C LEU A 244 3.61 6.88 -18.21
N VAL A 245 4.19 7.08 -19.40
CA VAL A 245 3.66 6.52 -20.65
C VAL A 245 3.65 5.00 -20.60
N GLY A 246 4.73 4.37 -20.10
CA GLY A 246 4.79 2.91 -19.92
C GLY A 246 3.71 2.41 -18.93
N THR A 247 3.47 3.14 -17.83
CA THR A 247 2.39 2.81 -16.90
C THR A 247 1.01 2.98 -17.55
N ALA A 248 0.82 4.07 -18.32
CA ALA A 248 -0.43 4.30 -19.04
C ALA A 248 -0.71 3.19 -20.07
N ILE A 249 0.29 2.77 -20.83
CA ILE A 249 0.17 1.64 -21.77
C ILE A 249 -0.22 0.35 -21.01
N ALA A 250 0.43 0.06 -19.88
CA ALA A 250 0.11 -1.12 -19.07
C ALA A 250 -1.32 -1.06 -18.51
N VAL A 251 -1.80 0.12 -18.14
CA VAL A 251 -3.19 0.33 -17.69
C VAL A 251 -4.15 0.15 -18.86
N ILE A 252 -3.86 0.68 -20.06
CA ILE A 252 -4.66 0.47 -21.26
C ILE A 252 -4.80 -1.03 -21.58
N LEU A 253 -3.70 -1.78 -21.54
CA LEU A 253 -3.74 -3.23 -21.74
C LEU A 253 -4.62 -3.94 -20.70
N LYS A 254 -4.63 -3.47 -19.45
CA LYS A 254 -5.55 -3.98 -18.44
C LYS A 254 -7.01 -3.60 -18.72
N ILE A 255 -7.28 -2.41 -19.24
CA ILE A 255 -8.64 -1.99 -19.65
C ILE A 255 -9.16 -2.94 -20.75
N THR A 256 -8.37 -3.19 -21.77
CA THR A 256 -8.78 -4.08 -22.89
C THR A 256 -9.05 -5.49 -22.42
N HIS A 257 -8.37 -5.94 -21.36
CA HIS A 257 -8.57 -7.28 -20.80
C HIS A 257 -9.74 -7.36 -19.81
N ASN A 258 -9.94 -6.38 -18.95
CA ASN A 258 -10.88 -6.46 -17.82
C ASN A 258 -12.03 -5.43 -17.82
N GLY A 259 -11.92 -4.34 -18.60
CA GLY A 259 -12.99 -3.31 -18.73
C GLY A 259 -13.38 -2.58 -17.44
N LEU A 260 -12.52 -2.55 -16.41
CA LEU A 260 -12.84 -1.96 -15.11
C LEU A 260 -12.77 -0.43 -15.14
N ILE A 261 -13.76 0.24 -14.54
CA ILE A 261 -13.87 1.71 -14.46
C ILE A 261 -12.60 2.34 -13.85
N ILE A 262 -12.01 1.73 -12.83
CA ILE A 262 -10.82 2.26 -12.16
C ILE A 262 -9.63 2.41 -13.11
N PHE A 263 -9.52 1.60 -14.16
CA PHE A 263 -8.45 1.71 -15.12
C PHE A 263 -8.61 2.95 -16.01
N TYR A 264 -9.85 3.34 -16.35
CA TYR A 264 -10.10 4.58 -17.07
C TYR A 264 -9.76 5.81 -16.23
N ILE A 265 -10.16 5.82 -14.95
CA ILE A 265 -9.86 6.91 -14.02
C ILE A 265 -8.33 7.06 -13.83
N SER A 266 -7.57 5.99 -13.81
CA SER A 266 -6.12 6.03 -13.60
C SER A 266 -5.31 6.56 -14.79
N LEU A 267 -5.95 6.76 -15.96
CA LEU A 267 -5.35 7.34 -17.17
C LEU A 267 -5.52 8.87 -17.27
N ILE A 268 -6.50 9.44 -16.58
CA ILE A 268 -6.76 10.89 -16.55
C ILE A 268 -5.75 11.58 -15.63
#